data_17fbff6ead92a5cbe0056e62641c6a79
#
_entry.id   17fbff6ead92a5cbe0056e62641c6a79
#
_cell.length_a   1.000
_cell.length_b   1.000
_cell.length_c   1.000
_cell.angle_alpha   90.00
_cell.angle_beta   90.00
_cell.angle_gamma   90.00
#
_symmetry.space_group_name_H-M   'P 1'
#
loop_
_entity.id
_entity.type
_entity.pdbx_description
1 polymer ?
#
loop_
_entity_poly.entity_id
_entity_poly.type
_entity_poly.pdbx_seq_one_letter_code
_entity_poly.pdbx_strand_id
1 'polypeptide(L)'
;MKTLLWRGWRKKCPHCGKGDLYKGWLKLHEHCPECGLRYLTNEGDLLGALFFLDRALFLIPFIVLFYFHIWHPNMVLFIISGVIMLYLLVFTMPNRNGMTLAFDYYIRRSNDDISEDDFKVPEKK
;
A
#
# COMPACT_ATOMS: atom_id res chain seq x y z
N MET A 1 -0.65 9.67 -13.82
CA MET A 1 -1.32 8.75 -12.88
C MET A 1 -0.83 7.29 -13.04
N LYS A 2 -0.97 6.66 -14.21
CA LYS A 2 -0.55 5.25 -14.44
C LYS A 2 0.91 4.96 -14.06
N THR A 3 1.83 5.85 -14.41
CA THR A 3 3.26 5.70 -14.10
C THR A 3 3.57 5.79 -12.60
N LEU A 4 2.86 6.66 -11.85
CA LEU A 4 3.01 6.79 -10.39
C LEU A 4 2.53 5.54 -9.66
N LEU A 5 1.35 5.05 -10.02
CA LEU A 5 0.78 3.83 -9.46
C LEU A 5 1.66 2.61 -9.79
N TRP A 6 2.18 2.54 -11.00
CA TRP A 6 3.10 1.48 -11.41
C TRP A 6 4.41 1.49 -10.62
N ARG A 7 4.97 2.69 -10.35
CA ARG A 7 6.15 2.85 -9.47
C ARG A 7 5.84 2.37 -8.05
N GLY A 8 4.70 2.76 -7.50
CA GLY A 8 4.23 2.30 -6.19
C GLY A 8 4.06 0.78 -6.12
N TRP A 9 3.47 0.17 -7.13
CA TRP A 9 3.34 -1.28 -7.24
C TRP A 9 4.69 -1.99 -7.24
N ARG A 10 5.69 -1.40 -7.93
CA ARG A 10 7.08 -1.89 -7.93
C ARG A 10 7.88 -1.52 -6.68
N LYS A 11 7.25 -0.97 -5.65
CA LYS A 11 7.90 -0.55 -4.38
C LYS A 11 8.96 0.53 -4.58
N LYS A 12 8.80 1.37 -5.60
CA LYS A 12 9.71 2.49 -5.90
C LYS A 12 9.06 3.82 -5.53
N CYS A 13 9.92 4.81 -5.22
CA CYS A 13 9.48 6.16 -4.89
C CYS A 13 8.58 6.75 -5.99
N PRO A 14 7.40 7.27 -5.66
CA PRO A 14 6.51 7.86 -6.65
C PRO A 14 7.11 9.12 -7.30
N HIS A 15 7.89 9.90 -6.56
CA HIS A 15 8.52 11.12 -7.06
C HIS A 15 9.68 10.84 -8.03
N CYS A 16 10.78 10.25 -7.55
CA CYS A 16 11.98 10.04 -8.36
C CYS A 16 11.98 8.72 -9.15
N GLY A 17 11.22 7.72 -8.73
CA GLY A 17 11.16 6.40 -9.34
C GLY A 17 12.40 5.51 -9.15
N LYS A 18 13.43 6.01 -8.45
CA LYS A 18 14.72 5.31 -8.22
C LYS A 18 14.81 4.71 -6.82
N GLY A 19 14.52 5.51 -5.79
CA GLY A 19 14.61 5.09 -4.40
C GLY A 19 13.61 3.99 -4.04
N ASP A 20 14.00 3.07 -3.15
CA ASP A 20 13.13 2.03 -2.65
C ASP A 20 12.21 2.54 -1.55
N LEU A 21 10.93 2.11 -1.58
CA LEU A 21 9.96 2.44 -0.54
C LEU A 21 10.23 1.67 0.75
N TYR A 22 10.71 0.43 0.63
CA TYR A 22 10.88 -0.47 1.76
C TYR A 22 12.35 -0.78 2.03
N LYS A 23 12.71 -0.76 3.31
CA LYS A 23 14.00 -1.21 3.82
C LYS A 23 14.07 -2.73 3.95
N GLY A 24 12.93 -3.39 3.91
CA GLY A 24 12.75 -4.82 4.02
C GLY A 24 11.39 -5.21 3.47
N TRP A 25 10.83 -6.34 3.87
CA TRP A 25 9.57 -6.83 3.29
C TRP A 25 8.36 -5.94 3.63
N LEU A 26 8.27 -5.44 4.87
CA LEU A 26 7.17 -4.59 5.35
C LEU A 26 7.64 -3.27 6.00
N LYS A 27 8.95 -3.10 6.21
CA LYS A 27 9.49 -1.92 6.88
C LYS A 27 9.68 -0.80 5.87
N LEU A 28 8.82 0.21 5.94
CA LEU A 28 8.87 1.39 5.11
C LEU A 28 10.05 2.29 5.51
N HIS A 29 10.69 2.93 4.53
CA HIS A 29 11.61 4.05 4.78
C HIS A 29 10.82 5.27 5.22
N GLU A 30 11.34 6.06 6.15
CA GLU A 30 10.75 7.35 6.53
C GLU A 30 10.89 8.37 5.41
N HIS A 31 12.04 8.36 4.74
CA HIS A 31 12.39 9.25 3.64
C HIS A 31 12.97 8.47 2.46
N CYS A 32 12.78 9.00 1.28
CA CYS A 32 13.43 8.45 0.10
C CYS A 32 14.95 8.63 0.20
N PRO A 33 15.75 7.58 0.02
CA PRO A 33 17.20 7.68 0.07
C PRO A 33 17.80 8.50 -1.10
N GLU A 34 17.03 8.67 -2.19
CA GLU A 34 17.51 9.34 -3.40
C GLU A 34 17.06 10.81 -3.49
N CYS A 35 15.80 11.11 -3.19
CA CYS A 35 15.24 12.45 -3.34
C CYS A 35 14.82 13.12 -2.02
N GLY A 36 14.93 12.42 -0.89
CA GLY A 36 14.57 12.94 0.42
C GLY A 36 13.06 13.01 0.72
N LEU A 37 12.20 12.69 -0.25
CA LEU A 37 10.74 12.76 -0.05
C LEU A 37 10.32 11.97 1.17
N ARG A 38 9.59 12.61 2.07
CA ARG A 38 9.00 11.98 3.25
C ARG A 38 7.79 11.14 2.86
N TYR A 39 7.83 9.85 3.19
CA TYR A 39 6.75 8.92 2.87
C TYR A 39 5.62 8.95 3.89
N LEU A 40 5.96 9.13 5.16
CA LEU A 40 5.00 9.20 6.26
C LEU A 40 4.92 10.65 6.76
N THR A 41 3.83 11.33 6.49
CA THR A 41 3.49 12.60 7.14
C THR A 41 2.58 12.32 8.34
N ASN A 42 2.73 13.14 9.39
CA ASN A 42 1.92 13.05 10.61
C ASN A 42 0.43 13.42 10.39
N GLU A 43 0.07 13.87 9.21
CA GLU A 43 -1.32 14.08 8.80
C GLU A 43 -1.97 12.76 8.40
N GLY A 44 -1.92 11.80 9.32
CA GLY A 44 -2.17 10.38 9.13
C GLY A 44 -3.59 9.95 8.78
N ASP A 45 -4.56 10.85 8.71
CA ASP A 45 -5.96 10.47 8.55
C ASP A 45 -6.25 9.92 7.15
N LEU A 46 -5.70 10.52 6.11
CA LEU A 46 -5.94 10.06 4.74
C LEU A 46 -5.23 8.74 4.43
N LEU A 47 -3.97 8.62 4.83
CA LEU A 47 -3.20 7.38 4.67
C LEU A 47 -3.81 6.24 5.49
N GLY A 48 -4.21 6.53 6.73
CA GLY A 48 -4.94 5.60 7.57
C GLY A 48 -6.24 5.15 6.93
N ALA A 49 -7.05 6.07 6.41
CA ALA A 49 -8.29 5.77 5.72
C ALA A 49 -8.09 4.91 4.47
N LEU A 50 -7.06 5.18 3.68
CA LEU A 50 -6.71 4.38 2.49
C LEU A 50 -6.25 2.97 2.87
N PHE A 51 -5.48 2.81 3.96
CA PHE A 51 -5.14 1.49 4.49
C PHE A 51 -6.35 0.74 5.01
N PHE A 52 -7.28 1.42 5.67
CA PHE A 52 -8.55 0.81 6.10
C PHE A 52 -9.42 0.39 4.93
N LEU A 53 -9.54 1.24 3.92
CA LEU A 53 -10.30 0.93 2.70
C LEU A 53 -9.74 -0.28 1.96
N ASP A 54 -8.42 -0.36 1.86
CA ASP A 54 -7.73 -1.51 1.27
C ASP A 54 -8.02 -2.79 2.04
N ARG A 55 -8.01 -2.74 3.38
CA ARG A 55 -8.37 -3.87 4.23
C ARG A 55 -9.84 -4.25 4.11
N ALA A 56 -10.75 -3.29 4.10
CA ALA A 56 -12.17 -3.52 3.91
C ALA A 56 -12.48 -4.17 2.56
N LEU A 57 -11.82 -3.74 1.49
CA LEU A 57 -11.97 -4.32 0.15
C LEU A 57 -11.58 -5.80 0.11
N PHE A 58 -10.66 -6.23 0.97
CA PHE A 58 -10.25 -7.63 1.09
C PHE A 58 -11.27 -8.51 1.81
N LEU A 59 -12.17 -7.93 2.59
CA LEU A 59 -13.29 -8.68 3.18
C LEU A 59 -14.30 -9.14 2.13
N ILE A 60 -14.42 -8.42 1.02
CA ILE A 60 -15.37 -8.76 -0.05
C ILE A 60 -15.16 -10.18 -0.59
N PRO A 61 -13.96 -10.58 -1.03
CA PRO A 61 -13.75 -11.94 -1.50
C PRO A 61 -13.96 -12.99 -0.40
N PHE A 62 -13.72 -12.69 0.88
CA PHE A 62 -14.06 -13.60 1.98
C PHE A 62 -15.56 -13.78 2.12
N ILE A 63 -16.33 -12.70 2.00
CA ILE A 63 -17.80 -12.76 2.05
C ILE A 63 -18.31 -13.57 0.87
N VAL A 64 -17.77 -13.34 -0.33
CA VAL A 64 -18.13 -14.11 -1.53
C VAL A 64 -17.83 -15.59 -1.35
N LEU A 65 -16.66 -15.93 -0.82
CA LEU A 65 -16.23 -17.30 -0.56
C LEU A 65 -17.14 -18.00 0.45
N PHE A 66 -17.50 -17.27 1.52
CA PHE A 66 -18.44 -17.74 2.53
C PHE A 66 -19.84 -17.98 1.95
N TYR A 67 -20.32 -17.06 1.10
CA TYR A 67 -21.60 -17.19 0.40
C TYR A 67 -21.63 -18.44 -0.51
N PHE A 68 -20.57 -18.66 -1.29
CA PHE A 68 -20.46 -19.86 -2.13
C PHE A 68 -20.37 -21.15 -1.31
N HIS A 69 -19.75 -21.12 -0.14
CA HIS A 69 -19.69 -22.28 0.74
C HIS A 69 -21.08 -22.71 1.25
N ILE A 70 -21.97 -21.75 1.53
CA ILE A 70 -23.35 -22.03 1.93
C ILE A 70 -24.10 -22.79 0.81
N TRP A 71 -23.84 -22.43 -0.44
CA TRP A 71 -24.48 -23.05 -1.62
C TRP A 71 -23.86 -24.39 -2.03
N HIS A 72 -22.58 -24.56 -1.80
CA HIS A 72 -21.81 -25.76 -2.13
C HIS A 72 -20.96 -26.18 -0.94
N PRO A 73 -21.51 -26.97 0.00
CA PRO A 73 -20.85 -27.31 1.25
C PRO A 73 -19.70 -28.31 1.09
N ASN A 74 -18.70 -27.96 0.30
CA ASN A 74 -17.48 -28.73 0.10
C ASN A 74 -16.37 -28.16 1.00
N MET A 75 -16.25 -28.73 2.21
CA MET A 75 -15.29 -28.28 3.22
C MET A 75 -13.85 -28.21 2.69
N VAL A 76 -13.44 -29.18 1.88
CA VAL A 76 -12.09 -29.25 1.34
C VAL A 76 -11.82 -28.09 0.38
N LEU A 77 -12.74 -27.80 -0.53
CA LEU A 77 -12.62 -26.67 -1.46
C LEU A 77 -12.63 -25.34 -0.73
N PHE A 78 -13.43 -25.20 0.31
CA PHE A 78 -13.48 -23.99 1.14
C PHE A 78 -12.15 -23.72 1.85
N ILE A 79 -11.55 -24.75 2.47
CA ILE A 79 -10.26 -24.63 3.15
C ILE A 79 -9.15 -24.30 2.14
N ILE A 80 -9.09 -25.00 1.01
CA ILE A 80 -8.06 -24.77 -0.01
C ILE A 80 -8.16 -23.34 -0.57
N SER A 81 -9.36 -22.90 -0.92
CA SER A 81 -9.56 -21.55 -1.46
C SER A 81 -9.25 -20.47 -0.43
N GLY A 82 -9.59 -20.68 0.85
CA GLY A 82 -9.25 -19.79 1.96
C GLY A 82 -7.75 -19.68 2.16
N VAL A 83 -7.03 -20.79 2.13
CA VAL A 83 -5.56 -20.81 2.27
C VAL A 83 -4.88 -20.09 1.09
N ILE A 84 -5.29 -20.35 -0.14
CA ILE A 84 -4.76 -19.70 -1.33
C ILE A 84 -5.00 -18.20 -1.24
N MET A 85 -6.20 -17.78 -0.83
CA MET A 85 -6.58 -16.41 -0.72
C MET A 85 -5.77 -15.69 0.36
N LEU A 86 -5.59 -16.30 1.54
CA LEU A 86 -4.77 -15.77 2.62
C LEU A 86 -3.31 -15.61 2.16
N TYR A 87 -2.78 -16.58 1.44
CA TYR A 87 -1.43 -16.51 0.87
C TYR A 87 -1.27 -15.32 -0.08
N LEU A 88 -2.21 -15.16 -1.03
CA LEU A 88 -2.19 -14.03 -1.96
C LEU A 88 -2.32 -12.69 -1.23
N LEU A 89 -3.13 -12.62 -0.18
CA LEU A 89 -3.34 -11.45 0.67
C LEU A 89 -2.04 -10.99 1.33
N VAL A 90 -1.35 -11.91 1.96
CA VAL A 90 -0.08 -11.64 2.66
C VAL A 90 1.02 -11.32 1.65
N PHE A 91 1.11 -12.06 0.56
CA PHE A 91 2.15 -11.88 -0.45
C PHE A 91 2.04 -10.55 -1.19
N THR A 92 0.82 -10.09 -1.50
CA THR A 92 0.60 -8.82 -2.21
C THR A 92 0.59 -7.59 -1.30
N MET A 93 0.60 -7.78 0.02
CA MET A 93 0.53 -6.70 1.00
C MET A 93 1.55 -5.56 0.76
N PRO A 94 2.85 -5.81 0.55
CA PRO A 94 3.81 -4.73 0.34
C PRO A 94 3.58 -3.96 -0.97
N ASN A 95 3.12 -4.65 -2.02
CA ASN A 95 2.86 -4.02 -3.31
C ASN A 95 1.65 -3.09 -3.24
N ARG A 96 0.60 -3.49 -2.53
CA ARG A 96 -0.61 -2.72 -2.34
C ARG A 96 -0.36 -1.47 -1.49
N ASN A 97 0.36 -1.63 -0.38
CA ASN A 97 0.76 -0.51 0.45
C ASN A 97 1.61 0.51 -0.33
N GLY A 98 2.50 0.04 -1.21
CA GLY A 98 3.26 0.92 -2.09
C GLY A 98 2.38 1.68 -3.08
N MET A 99 1.33 1.05 -3.59
CA MET A 99 0.36 1.70 -4.49
C MET A 99 -0.49 2.73 -3.75
N THR A 100 -0.89 2.44 -2.50
CA THR A 100 -1.61 3.37 -1.63
C THR A 100 -0.79 4.63 -1.36
N LEU A 101 0.51 4.47 -1.05
CA LEU A 101 1.44 5.58 -0.89
C LEU A 101 1.60 6.43 -2.16
N ALA A 102 1.67 5.79 -3.32
CA ALA A 102 1.75 6.51 -4.59
C ALA A 102 0.47 7.28 -4.88
N PHE A 103 -0.68 6.77 -4.45
CA PHE A 103 -1.97 7.44 -4.58
C PHE A 103 -2.09 8.64 -3.63
N ASP A 104 -1.66 8.49 -2.37
CA ASP A 104 -1.57 9.60 -1.41
C ASP A 104 -0.66 10.72 -1.93
N TYR A 105 0.52 10.37 -2.42
CA TYR A 105 1.41 11.33 -3.06
C TYR A 105 0.75 12.05 -4.25
N TYR A 106 -0.03 11.34 -5.07
CA TYR A 106 -0.75 11.93 -6.19
C TYR A 106 -1.79 12.97 -5.72
N ILE A 107 -2.57 12.65 -4.68
CA ILE A 107 -3.56 13.55 -4.10
C ILE A 107 -2.89 14.81 -3.56
N ARG A 108 -1.82 14.67 -2.77
CA ARG A 108 -1.07 15.82 -2.23
C ARG A 108 -0.49 16.69 -3.32
N ARG A 109 0.07 16.08 -4.35
CA ARG A 109 0.59 16.82 -5.49
C ARG A 109 -0.50 17.57 -6.24
N SER A 110 -1.71 17.01 -6.33
CA SER A 110 -2.86 17.64 -6.98
C SER A 110 -3.42 18.82 -6.18
N ASN A 111 -3.27 18.79 -4.86
CA ASN A 111 -3.76 19.82 -3.95
C ASN A 111 -2.69 20.87 -3.58
N ASP A 112 -1.50 20.83 -4.20
CA ASP A 112 -0.33 21.66 -3.87
C ASP A 112 0.10 21.59 -2.39
N ASP A 113 -0.25 20.50 -1.69
CA ASP A 113 0.08 20.26 -0.28
C ASP A 113 1.52 19.75 -0.07
N ILE A 114 2.30 19.62 -1.14
CA ILE A 114 3.70 19.17 -1.05
C ILE A 114 4.57 20.40 -0.78
N SER A 115 5.04 20.54 0.45
CA SER A 115 5.95 21.61 0.86
C SER A 115 7.42 21.21 0.63
N GLU A 116 8.32 22.22 0.56
CA GLU A 116 9.77 21.97 0.53
C GLU A 116 10.27 21.25 1.79
N ASP A 117 9.52 21.32 2.88
CA ASP A 117 9.82 20.64 4.14
C ASP A 117 9.66 19.10 4.02
N ASP A 118 8.85 18.61 3.08
CA ASP A 118 8.69 17.18 2.82
C ASP A 118 9.94 16.54 2.20
N PHE A 119 10.87 17.35 1.68
CA PHE A 119 12.15 16.92 1.12
C PHE A 119 13.33 17.07 2.08
N LYS A 120 13.12 17.69 3.24
CA LYS A 120 14.18 17.86 4.24
C LYS A 120 14.37 16.56 5.01
N VAL A 121 15.47 15.86 4.73
CA VAL A 121 15.92 14.74 5.56
C VAL A 121 16.33 15.32 6.91
N PRO A 122 15.73 14.90 8.05
CA PRO A 122 16.20 15.33 9.35
C PRO A 122 17.65 14.87 9.54
N GLU A 123 18.54 15.82 9.76
CA GLU A 123 19.92 15.51 10.14
C GLU A 123 19.88 14.63 11.40
N LYS A 124 20.44 13.43 11.29
CA LYS A 124 20.59 12.56 12.45
C LYS A 124 21.50 13.29 13.47
N LYS A 125 20.92 13.75 14.54
CA LYS A 125 21.68 14.05 15.75
C LYS A 125 22.12 12.78 16.41
#